data_82f1a8c6d7e22596e67af6a6609be803
#
_entry.id   82f1a8c6d7e22596e67af6a6609be803
#
_cell.length_a   1.000
_cell.length_b   1.000
_cell.length_c   1.000
_cell.angle_alpha   90.00
_cell.angle_beta   90.00
_cell.angle_gamma   90.00
#
_symmetry.space_group_name_H-M   'P 1'
#
loop_
_entity.id
_entity.type
_entity.pdbx_description
1 polymer ?
#
loop_
_entity_poly.entity_id
_entity_poly.type
_entity_poly.pdbx_seq_one_letter_code
_entity_poly.pdbx_strand_id
1 'polypeptide(L)'
;AAVKRAQTLDAQVFQGNAASPRLLLTDASIEDVDLFIGVTGKDEINILGCSIAKQAGCNTMARINNPAFTDLPSEKTHQQIFGVDAYVSPDELAMHRIWQILSRPALTRLEHFSVGKLRILEVRLSDSSPSVGRPLGNIDLPPHCRIVMIAREEGVIIPTPTDTLMPRDRILILLSEYSELEALSDALGIPKEITGERNIKRIMIAGTSKIAIRLAKQVSKRYKEVEIYIAEPDKEMAEIASSQLPEAVRVLVGSPTDRHFLREEGIRYEDLFVAATDREDLNVLSCLLAKKEGAKRTVALVYQTELEYVVQDTGIDTLINPKRVAVNAIINRVTSTDEIEGMEELEGGDASIREFLIKGKNGKTGKKLKDLNVPDNTLLAMINRDGESLFPDNESVLQAGDHVLVFTLKKQLPEVENFFQ
;
A
#
# COMPACT_ATOMS: atom_id res chain seq x y z
N ALA A 1 21.58 7.53 -18.95
CA ALA A 1 20.85 6.26 -18.74
C ALA A 1 19.32 6.52 -18.69
N ALA A 2 18.82 7.46 -17.87
CA ALA A 2 17.38 7.74 -17.73
C ALA A 2 16.71 8.14 -19.07
N VAL A 3 17.30 9.06 -19.82
CA VAL A 3 16.78 9.51 -21.12
C VAL A 3 16.65 8.33 -22.11
N LYS A 4 17.64 7.43 -22.16
CA LYS A 4 17.57 6.24 -23.03
C LYS A 4 16.44 5.28 -22.63
N ARG A 5 16.15 5.14 -21.34
CA ARG A 5 15.01 4.33 -20.87
C ARG A 5 13.68 4.99 -21.20
N ALA A 6 13.57 6.31 -21.04
CA ALA A 6 12.36 7.04 -21.37
C ALA A 6 12.05 7.00 -22.88
N GLN A 7 13.06 6.99 -23.74
CA GLN A 7 12.91 6.89 -25.21
C GLN A 7 12.34 5.54 -25.69
N THR A 8 12.31 4.49 -24.84
CA THR A 8 11.64 3.22 -25.17
C THR A 8 10.14 3.23 -24.88
N LEU A 9 9.65 4.28 -24.22
CA LEU A 9 8.23 4.50 -23.97
C LEU A 9 7.63 5.24 -25.18
N ASP A 10 6.35 5.04 -25.42
CA ASP A 10 5.59 5.82 -26.41
C ASP A 10 5.28 7.22 -25.83
N ALA A 11 6.33 8.03 -25.72
CA ALA A 11 6.28 9.35 -25.10
C ALA A 11 7.32 10.30 -25.72
N GLN A 12 7.00 11.59 -25.80
CA GLN A 12 7.96 12.63 -26.15
C GLN A 12 8.92 12.87 -24.98
N VAL A 13 10.22 12.90 -25.25
CA VAL A 13 11.25 13.02 -24.22
C VAL A 13 12.09 14.28 -24.47
N PHE A 14 12.04 15.21 -23.54
CA PHE A 14 12.83 16.43 -23.53
C PHE A 14 13.95 16.33 -22.48
N GLN A 15 15.18 16.62 -22.86
CA GLN A 15 16.31 16.64 -21.94
C GLN A 15 16.55 18.06 -21.41
N GLY A 16 16.43 18.26 -20.09
CA GLY A 16 16.68 19.54 -19.47
C GLY A 16 16.33 19.60 -17.98
N ASN A 17 16.33 20.79 -17.43
CA ASN A 17 15.85 21.03 -16.07
C ASN A 17 14.33 21.16 -16.08
N ALA A 18 13.65 20.29 -15.34
CA ALA A 18 12.19 20.25 -15.23
C ALA A 18 11.55 21.52 -14.61
N ALA A 19 12.35 22.41 -14.05
CA ALA A 19 11.94 23.74 -13.58
C ALA A 19 12.39 24.88 -14.49
N SER A 20 12.79 24.60 -15.74
CA SER A 20 13.16 25.62 -16.71
C SER A 20 11.91 26.16 -17.41
N PRO A 21 11.56 27.47 -17.27
CA PRO A 21 10.42 28.05 -17.99
C PRO A 21 10.52 27.87 -19.50
N ARG A 22 11.72 28.03 -20.08
CA ARG A 22 11.93 27.82 -21.52
C ARG A 22 11.60 26.38 -21.93
N LEU A 23 12.10 25.38 -21.20
CA LEU A 23 11.82 23.99 -21.51
C LEU A 23 10.32 23.69 -21.45
N LEU A 24 9.65 24.15 -20.39
CA LEU A 24 8.24 23.86 -20.17
C LEU A 24 7.33 24.63 -21.15
N LEU A 25 7.53 25.94 -21.29
CA LEU A 25 6.62 26.79 -22.07
C LEU A 25 6.89 26.73 -23.57
N THR A 26 8.18 26.57 -23.98
CA THR A 26 8.54 26.63 -25.41
C THR A 26 8.76 25.25 -26.00
N ASP A 27 9.60 24.42 -25.37
CA ASP A 27 10.01 23.15 -25.98
C ASP A 27 8.96 22.05 -25.74
N ALA A 28 8.32 22.02 -24.57
CA ALA A 28 7.32 21.01 -24.19
C ALA A 28 5.87 21.47 -24.34
N SER A 29 5.62 22.74 -24.70
CA SER A 29 4.26 23.30 -24.89
C SER A 29 3.30 22.95 -23.76
N ILE A 30 3.71 23.26 -22.52
CA ILE A 30 2.99 22.85 -21.30
C ILE A 30 1.54 23.38 -21.27
N GLU A 31 1.22 24.40 -22.05
CA GLU A 31 -0.11 25.02 -22.16
C GLU A 31 -1.16 24.04 -22.75
N ASP A 32 -0.71 23.02 -23.49
CA ASP A 32 -1.56 21.99 -24.10
C ASP A 32 -1.67 20.73 -23.23
N VAL A 33 -1.21 20.78 -21.96
CA VAL A 33 -1.14 19.63 -21.06
C VAL A 33 -2.17 19.75 -19.95
N ASP A 34 -2.97 18.71 -19.73
CA ASP A 34 -3.99 18.68 -18.68
C ASP A 34 -3.41 18.59 -17.28
N LEU A 35 -2.31 17.83 -17.12
CA LEU A 35 -1.68 17.56 -15.82
C LEU A 35 -0.16 17.55 -15.90
N PHE A 36 0.50 18.33 -15.07
CA PHE A 36 1.94 18.30 -14.86
C PHE A 36 2.28 17.56 -13.57
N ILE A 37 3.17 16.56 -13.66
CA ILE A 37 3.61 15.77 -12.49
C ILE A 37 5.10 15.97 -12.27
N GLY A 38 5.47 16.68 -11.20
CA GLY A 38 6.86 16.90 -10.78
C GLY A 38 7.35 15.76 -9.89
N VAL A 39 8.16 14.84 -10.42
CA VAL A 39 8.65 13.64 -9.69
C VAL A 39 10.16 13.49 -9.73
N THR A 40 10.90 14.59 -9.84
CA THR A 40 12.37 14.57 -9.78
C THR A 40 12.86 14.23 -8.35
N GLY A 41 14.17 13.98 -8.21
CA GLY A 41 14.78 13.74 -6.90
C GLY A 41 14.87 14.96 -5.97
N LYS A 42 14.42 16.16 -6.40
CA LYS A 42 14.53 17.41 -5.65
C LYS A 42 13.17 18.08 -5.52
N ASP A 43 12.73 18.30 -4.30
CA ASP A 43 11.42 18.85 -3.98
C ASP A 43 11.27 20.28 -4.54
N GLU A 44 12.33 21.09 -4.45
CA GLU A 44 12.34 22.47 -4.94
C GLU A 44 12.12 22.53 -6.47
N ILE A 45 12.69 21.59 -7.21
CA ILE A 45 12.50 21.50 -8.67
C ILE A 45 11.07 21.06 -8.98
N ASN A 46 10.53 20.11 -8.23
CA ASN A 46 9.15 19.65 -8.40
C ASN A 46 8.15 20.77 -8.12
N ILE A 47 8.35 21.52 -7.04
CA ILE A 47 7.51 22.66 -6.65
C ILE A 47 7.61 23.78 -7.71
N LEU A 48 8.81 24.14 -8.11
CA LEU A 48 9.01 25.22 -9.09
C LEU A 48 8.44 24.85 -10.47
N GLY A 49 8.61 23.57 -10.91
CA GLY A 49 8.01 23.07 -12.13
C GLY A 49 6.48 23.12 -12.09
N CYS A 50 5.88 22.69 -10.98
CA CYS A 50 4.44 22.80 -10.75
C CYS A 50 3.96 24.25 -10.75
N SER A 51 4.70 25.16 -10.12
CA SER A 51 4.35 26.59 -10.09
C SER A 51 4.31 27.20 -11.50
N ILE A 52 5.27 26.86 -12.35
CA ILE A 52 5.30 27.32 -13.75
C ILE A 52 4.13 26.72 -14.53
N ALA A 53 3.90 25.42 -14.40
CA ALA A 53 2.81 24.71 -15.08
C ALA A 53 1.43 25.23 -14.64
N LYS A 54 1.26 25.55 -13.35
CA LYS A 54 0.02 26.15 -12.83
C LYS A 54 -0.29 27.50 -13.44
N GLN A 55 0.75 28.34 -13.63
CA GLN A 55 0.59 29.63 -14.30
C GLN A 55 0.23 29.49 -15.78
N ALA A 56 0.61 28.38 -16.41
CA ALA A 56 0.23 28.03 -17.77
C ALA A 56 -1.17 27.39 -17.89
N GLY A 57 -1.86 27.17 -16.76
CA GLY A 57 -3.24 26.64 -16.74
C GLY A 57 -3.34 25.14 -16.42
N CYS A 58 -2.22 24.42 -16.27
CA CYS A 58 -2.25 22.99 -15.98
C CYS A 58 -2.73 22.70 -14.54
N ASN A 59 -3.33 21.53 -14.36
CA ASN A 59 -3.38 20.90 -13.04
C ASN A 59 -1.98 20.40 -12.65
N THR A 60 -1.69 20.37 -11.36
CA THR A 60 -0.33 20.11 -10.90
C THR A 60 -0.29 19.09 -9.77
N MET A 61 0.71 18.20 -9.83
CA MET A 61 1.01 17.26 -8.76
C MET A 61 2.52 17.20 -8.52
N ALA A 62 2.95 17.29 -7.27
CA ALA A 62 4.36 17.24 -6.91
C ALA A 62 4.69 16.09 -5.97
N ARG A 63 5.83 15.43 -6.23
CA ARG A 63 6.48 14.60 -5.20
C ARG A 63 7.22 15.51 -4.25
N ILE A 64 6.88 15.49 -2.95
CA ILE A 64 7.50 16.31 -1.90
C ILE A 64 7.75 15.44 -0.67
N ASN A 65 8.99 15.33 -0.24
CA ASN A 65 9.38 14.57 0.94
C ASN A 65 9.82 15.44 2.13
N ASN A 66 10.24 16.69 1.87
CA ASN A 66 10.74 17.55 2.93
C ASN A 66 9.58 18.11 3.76
N PRO A 67 9.54 17.83 5.08
CA PRO A 67 8.50 18.35 5.98
C PRO A 67 8.35 19.87 5.96
N ALA A 68 9.42 20.62 5.68
CA ALA A 68 9.35 22.07 5.57
C ALA A 68 8.37 22.53 4.47
N PHE A 69 8.07 21.69 3.50
CA PHE A 69 7.10 21.98 2.45
C PHE A 69 5.76 21.26 2.64
N THR A 70 5.71 20.15 3.40
CA THR A 70 4.47 19.37 3.60
C THR A 70 3.72 19.74 4.88
N ASP A 71 4.40 20.24 5.92
CA ASP A 71 3.79 20.63 7.19
C ASP A 71 3.04 21.96 7.09
N LEU A 72 2.14 22.06 6.12
CA LEU A 72 1.25 23.20 5.92
C LEU A 72 -0.18 22.86 6.39
N PRO A 73 -0.98 23.91 6.77
CA PRO A 73 -2.30 23.65 7.36
C PRO A 73 -3.30 22.89 6.48
N SER A 74 -3.15 22.95 5.15
CA SER A 74 -4.05 22.28 4.21
C SER A 74 -3.47 22.20 2.80
N GLU A 75 -4.02 21.29 1.96
CA GLU A 75 -3.73 21.26 0.52
C GLU A 75 -4.02 22.60 -0.18
N LYS A 76 -5.08 23.30 0.25
CA LYS A 76 -5.41 24.64 -0.25
C LYS A 76 -4.29 25.64 -0.02
N THR A 77 -3.55 25.50 1.09
CA THR A 77 -2.38 26.33 1.38
C THR A 77 -1.22 26.02 0.43
N HIS A 78 -1.00 24.73 0.10
CA HIS A 78 0.00 24.33 -0.91
C HIS A 78 -0.32 24.94 -2.28
N GLN A 79 -1.58 24.87 -2.70
CA GLN A 79 -2.04 25.44 -3.95
C GLN A 79 -1.82 26.95 -4.01
N GLN A 80 -2.14 27.67 -2.93
CA GLN A 80 -1.98 29.12 -2.87
C GLN A 80 -0.53 29.59 -2.86
N ILE A 81 0.36 28.87 -2.13
CA ILE A 81 1.75 29.28 -1.96
C ILE A 81 2.61 28.80 -3.11
N PHE A 82 2.43 27.55 -3.53
CA PHE A 82 3.34 26.86 -4.46
C PHE A 82 2.74 26.56 -5.83
N GLY A 83 1.43 26.78 -6.03
CA GLY A 83 0.75 26.36 -7.26
C GLY A 83 0.72 24.83 -7.42
N VAL A 84 0.75 24.08 -6.32
CA VAL A 84 0.68 22.62 -6.30
C VAL A 84 -0.72 22.20 -5.86
N ASP A 85 -1.51 21.64 -6.77
CA ASP A 85 -2.88 21.21 -6.49
C ASP A 85 -2.92 19.97 -5.60
N ALA A 86 -1.94 19.07 -5.78
CA ALA A 86 -1.77 17.88 -4.96
C ALA A 86 -0.31 17.55 -4.77
N TYR A 87 0.03 16.94 -3.62
CA TYR A 87 1.36 16.39 -3.44
C TYR A 87 1.33 14.93 -2.97
N VAL A 88 2.42 14.22 -3.25
CA VAL A 88 2.64 12.85 -2.84
C VAL A 88 3.99 12.77 -2.12
N SER A 89 3.99 12.31 -0.89
CA SER A 89 5.20 12.05 -0.10
C SER A 89 5.42 10.55 0.04
N PRO A 90 6.38 9.94 -0.68
CA PRO A 90 6.71 8.53 -0.55
C PRO A 90 7.00 8.11 0.90
N ASP A 91 7.71 8.97 1.65
CA ASP A 91 8.09 8.70 3.02
C ASP A 91 6.88 8.71 3.96
N GLU A 92 5.94 9.66 3.77
CA GLU A 92 4.70 9.72 4.55
C GLU A 92 3.80 8.51 4.26
N LEU A 93 3.67 8.15 3.00
CA LEU A 93 2.88 6.98 2.59
C LEU A 93 3.49 5.68 3.15
N ALA A 94 4.81 5.52 3.08
CA ALA A 94 5.48 4.36 3.67
C ALA A 94 5.29 4.30 5.19
N MET A 95 5.42 5.44 5.86
CA MET A 95 5.20 5.59 7.28
C MET A 95 3.75 5.27 7.66
N HIS A 96 2.79 5.75 6.86
CA HIS A 96 1.37 5.43 7.05
C HIS A 96 1.12 3.91 6.90
N ARG A 97 1.80 3.26 5.96
CA ARG A 97 1.73 1.80 5.80
C ARG A 97 2.29 1.07 7.02
N ILE A 98 3.44 1.49 7.55
CA ILE A 98 3.99 0.95 8.80
C ILE A 98 3.00 1.17 9.95
N TRP A 99 2.37 2.33 9.99
CA TRP A 99 1.36 2.66 10.97
C TRP A 99 0.13 1.74 10.94
N GLN A 100 -0.36 1.39 9.77
CA GLN A 100 -1.45 0.42 9.61
C GLN A 100 -1.06 -0.95 10.19
N ILE A 101 0.18 -1.39 9.94
CA ILE A 101 0.74 -2.63 10.49
C ILE A 101 0.82 -2.57 12.03
N LEU A 102 1.18 -1.43 12.61
CA LEU A 102 1.20 -1.21 14.05
C LEU A 102 -0.19 -1.28 14.68
N SER A 103 -1.15 -0.62 14.03
CA SER A 103 -2.50 -0.50 14.56
C SER A 103 -3.26 -1.83 14.50
N ARG A 104 -3.13 -2.58 13.38
CA ARG A 104 -3.79 -3.88 13.14
C ARG A 104 -2.97 -4.70 12.15
N PRO A 105 -2.07 -5.53 12.65
CA PRO A 105 -0.99 -6.14 11.87
C PRO A 105 -1.41 -6.99 10.66
N ALA A 106 -2.58 -7.59 10.68
CA ALA A 106 -3.05 -8.49 9.63
C ALA A 106 -4.03 -7.84 8.64
N LEU A 107 -4.52 -6.62 8.96
CA LEU A 107 -5.57 -5.98 8.19
C LEU A 107 -5.05 -4.73 7.49
N THR A 108 -5.12 -4.72 6.19
CA THR A 108 -4.89 -3.54 5.36
C THR A 108 -6.22 -2.84 5.11
N ARG A 109 -6.29 -1.53 5.38
CA ARG A 109 -7.46 -0.72 5.03
C ARG A 109 -7.38 -0.34 3.55
N LEU A 110 -8.48 -0.47 2.84
CA LEU A 110 -8.66 0.08 1.51
C LEU A 110 -9.00 1.57 1.62
N GLU A 111 -7.97 2.43 1.74
CA GLU A 111 -8.18 3.88 2.00
C GLU A 111 -8.49 4.71 0.76
N HIS A 112 -8.20 4.15 -0.40
CA HIS A 112 -8.37 4.84 -1.69
C HIS A 112 -9.70 4.55 -2.39
N PHE A 113 -10.64 3.90 -1.68
CA PHE A 113 -11.92 3.51 -2.23
C PHE A 113 -13.05 4.18 -1.45
N SER A 114 -14.07 4.66 -2.16
CA SER A 114 -15.27 5.29 -1.57
C SER A 114 -16.12 4.32 -0.77
N VAL A 115 -15.86 3.04 -0.92
CA VAL A 115 -16.61 1.92 -0.37
C VAL A 115 -16.49 1.72 1.15
N GLY A 116 -16.09 2.73 1.91
CA GLY A 116 -16.32 2.74 3.35
C GLY A 116 -15.29 1.99 4.20
N LYS A 117 -15.76 1.13 5.13
CA LYS A 117 -14.94 0.52 6.21
C LYS A 117 -14.28 -0.80 5.83
N LEU A 118 -14.07 -1.07 4.55
CA LEU A 118 -13.51 -2.33 4.07
C LEU A 118 -12.05 -2.56 4.50
N ARG A 119 -11.73 -3.83 4.67
CA ARG A 119 -10.40 -4.31 5.01
C ARG A 119 -10.03 -5.49 4.13
N ILE A 120 -8.76 -5.60 3.83
CA ILE A 120 -8.18 -6.82 3.28
C ILE A 120 -7.34 -7.48 4.37
N LEU A 121 -7.60 -8.74 4.61
CA LEU A 121 -6.78 -9.63 5.41
C LEU A 121 -5.98 -10.50 4.45
N GLU A 122 -4.65 -10.40 4.52
CA GLU A 122 -3.75 -11.30 3.81
C GLU A 122 -3.29 -12.40 4.76
N VAL A 123 -3.47 -13.66 4.35
CA VAL A 123 -3.12 -14.82 5.15
C VAL A 123 -2.44 -15.88 4.29
N ARG A 124 -1.36 -16.45 4.82
CA ARG A 124 -0.77 -17.67 4.29
C ARG A 124 -1.37 -18.89 5.00
N LEU A 125 -1.98 -19.79 4.26
CA LEU A 125 -2.58 -21.00 4.82
C LEU A 125 -1.50 -21.96 5.31
N SER A 126 -1.69 -22.51 6.51
CA SER A 126 -0.84 -23.59 7.01
C SER A 126 -1.23 -24.93 6.37
N ASP A 127 -0.29 -25.87 6.35
CA ASP A 127 -0.54 -27.24 5.87
C ASP A 127 -1.66 -27.93 6.69
N SER A 128 -1.90 -27.48 7.93
CA SER A 128 -2.92 -28.01 8.84
C SER A 128 -4.24 -27.24 8.83
N SER A 129 -4.42 -26.26 7.95
CA SER A 129 -5.67 -25.51 7.86
C SER A 129 -6.85 -26.41 7.51
N PRO A 130 -8.01 -26.30 8.21
CA PRO A 130 -9.20 -27.12 7.94
C PRO A 130 -9.82 -26.87 6.56
N SER A 131 -9.43 -25.77 5.90
CA SER A 131 -9.92 -25.38 4.59
C SER A 131 -9.07 -25.91 3.44
N VAL A 132 -7.87 -26.41 3.71
CA VAL A 132 -7.00 -26.99 2.68
C VAL A 132 -7.62 -28.25 2.10
N GLY A 133 -7.59 -28.40 0.77
CA GLY A 133 -8.19 -29.50 0.04
C GLY A 133 -9.72 -29.37 -0.17
N ARG A 134 -10.34 -28.26 0.26
CA ARG A 134 -11.78 -28.03 0.08
C ARG A 134 -12.03 -26.97 -0.99
N PRO A 135 -13.04 -27.18 -1.87
CA PRO A 135 -13.53 -26.14 -2.77
C PRO A 135 -14.04 -24.94 -1.98
N LEU A 136 -13.83 -23.73 -2.49
CA LEU A 136 -14.24 -22.49 -1.83
C LEU A 136 -15.74 -22.43 -1.53
N GLY A 137 -16.58 -22.94 -2.44
CA GLY A 137 -18.02 -22.99 -2.24
C GLY A 137 -18.48 -23.90 -1.08
N ASN A 138 -17.58 -24.76 -0.55
CA ASN A 138 -17.84 -25.66 0.57
C ASN A 138 -17.20 -25.18 1.88
N ILE A 139 -16.60 -23.99 1.88
CA ILE A 139 -16.03 -23.36 3.08
C ILE A 139 -17.07 -22.41 3.63
N ASP A 140 -17.46 -22.62 4.87
CA ASP A 140 -18.44 -21.78 5.55
C ASP A 140 -17.78 -20.50 6.06
N LEU A 141 -17.63 -19.51 5.16
CA LEU A 141 -17.08 -18.21 5.49
C LEU A 141 -18.16 -17.35 6.15
N PRO A 142 -17.79 -16.45 7.08
CA PRO A 142 -18.71 -15.50 7.66
C PRO A 142 -19.36 -14.61 6.56
N PRO A 143 -20.62 -14.15 6.76
CA PRO A 143 -21.41 -13.48 5.71
C PRO A 143 -20.79 -12.20 5.16
N HIS A 144 -19.99 -11.50 5.96
CA HIS A 144 -19.31 -10.25 5.58
C HIS A 144 -17.83 -10.47 5.22
N CYS A 145 -17.48 -11.69 4.78
CA CYS A 145 -16.15 -12.09 4.37
C CYS A 145 -16.17 -12.75 2.99
N ARG A 146 -15.19 -12.44 2.14
CA ARG A 146 -15.03 -13.07 0.83
C ARG A 146 -13.55 -13.22 0.49
N ILE A 147 -13.14 -14.41 0.07
CA ILE A 147 -11.81 -14.62 -0.53
C ILE A 147 -11.85 -14.01 -1.93
N VAL A 148 -10.99 -13.05 -2.19
CA VAL A 148 -10.99 -12.25 -3.43
C VAL A 148 -9.80 -12.54 -4.33
N MET A 149 -8.75 -13.15 -3.77
CA MET A 149 -7.55 -13.52 -4.52
C MET A 149 -6.82 -14.68 -3.83
N ILE A 150 -6.19 -15.52 -4.64
CA ILE A 150 -5.28 -16.59 -4.20
C ILE A 150 -3.97 -16.41 -4.96
N ALA A 151 -2.85 -16.24 -4.24
CA ALA A 151 -1.51 -16.22 -4.83
C ALA A 151 -0.77 -17.52 -4.55
N ARG A 152 -0.21 -18.11 -5.62
CA ARG A 152 0.57 -19.35 -5.64
C ARG A 152 1.92 -19.12 -6.31
N GLU A 153 2.78 -20.11 -6.25
CA GLU A 153 4.07 -20.07 -6.98
C GLU A 153 3.86 -19.96 -8.51
N GLU A 154 2.79 -20.57 -9.03
CA GLU A 154 2.45 -20.55 -10.46
C GLU A 154 1.77 -19.25 -10.91
N GLY A 155 1.36 -18.38 -10.00
CA GLY A 155 0.72 -17.11 -10.28
C GLY A 155 -0.48 -16.79 -9.41
N VAL A 156 -1.21 -15.75 -9.82
CA VAL A 156 -2.38 -15.23 -9.11
C VAL A 156 -3.67 -15.73 -9.74
N ILE A 157 -4.63 -16.10 -8.89
CA ILE A 157 -5.96 -16.57 -9.26
C ILE A 157 -7.02 -15.63 -8.67
N ILE A 158 -7.97 -15.20 -9.48
CA ILE A 158 -9.23 -14.63 -9.01
C ILE A 158 -10.17 -15.81 -8.80
N PRO A 159 -10.52 -16.16 -7.54
CA PRO A 159 -11.12 -17.44 -7.24
C PRO A 159 -12.60 -17.54 -7.64
N THR A 160 -12.99 -18.76 -8.01
CA THR A 160 -14.36 -19.19 -8.22
C THR A 160 -14.80 -20.16 -7.11
N PRO A 161 -16.09 -20.43 -6.93
CA PRO A 161 -16.56 -21.39 -5.91
C PRO A 161 -16.01 -22.81 -6.07
N THR A 162 -15.56 -23.19 -7.28
CA THR A 162 -15.01 -24.51 -7.59
C THR A 162 -13.52 -24.64 -7.31
N ASP A 163 -12.81 -23.54 -7.13
CA ASP A 163 -11.38 -23.55 -6.82
C ASP A 163 -11.13 -24.10 -5.42
N THR A 164 -10.09 -24.92 -5.31
CA THR A 164 -9.71 -25.60 -4.07
C THR A 164 -8.53 -24.90 -3.44
N LEU A 165 -8.59 -24.65 -2.13
CA LEU A 165 -7.46 -24.10 -1.37
C LEU A 165 -6.37 -25.15 -1.20
N MET A 166 -5.12 -24.74 -1.43
CA MET A 166 -3.93 -25.56 -1.31
C MET A 166 -3.09 -25.18 -0.09
N PRO A 167 -2.23 -26.09 0.42
CA PRO A 167 -1.25 -25.74 1.43
C PRO A 167 -0.37 -24.58 0.96
N ARG A 168 -0.10 -23.65 1.87
CA ARG A 168 0.74 -22.45 1.62
C ARG A 168 0.16 -21.43 0.66
N ASP A 169 -1.08 -21.58 0.18
CA ASP A 169 -1.76 -20.52 -0.55
C ASP A 169 -1.71 -19.22 0.26
N ARG A 170 -1.37 -18.12 -0.39
CA ARG A 170 -1.58 -16.78 0.15
C ARG A 170 -2.93 -16.28 -0.34
N ILE A 171 -3.85 -16.09 0.60
CA ILE A 171 -5.21 -15.69 0.28
C ILE A 171 -5.45 -14.24 0.74
N LEU A 172 -6.12 -13.47 -0.10
CA LEU A 172 -6.64 -12.16 0.26
C LEU A 172 -8.14 -12.29 0.54
N ILE A 173 -8.53 -11.82 1.72
CA ILE A 173 -9.90 -11.89 2.20
C ILE A 173 -10.40 -10.47 2.39
N LEU A 174 -11.46 -10.11 1.68
CA LEU A 174 -12.19 -8.87 1.89
C LEU A 174 -13.17 -9.06 3.04
N LEU A 175 -13.22 -8.09 3.96
CA LEU A 175 -14.17 -8.08 5.07
C LEU A 175 -14.66 -6.66 5.35
N SER A 176 -15.94 -6.54 5.74
CA SER A 176 -16.56 -5.26 6.10
C SER A 176 -16.70 -5.07 7.60
N GLU A 177 -16.73 -6.16 8.38
CA GLU A 177 -16.91 -6.11 9.82
C GLU A 177 -15.80 -6.85 10.60
N TYR A 178 -15.35 -6.25 11.70
CA TYR A 178 -14.34 -6.87 12.58
C TYR A 178 -14.88 -8.00 13.44
N SER A 179 -16.16 -7.99 13.74
CA SER A 179 -16.85 -9.04 14.49
C SER A 179 -16.70 -10.42 13.85
N GLU A 180 -16.45 -10.47 12.55
CA GLU A 180 -16.30 -11.70 11.77
C GLU A 180 -14.91 -12.36 11.85
N LEU A 181 -13.91 -11.67 12.42
CA LEU A 181 -12.52 -12.16 12.44
C LEU A 181 -12.34 -13.45 13.24
N GLU A 182 -13.09 -13.65 14.32
CA GLU A 182 -13.00 -14.87 15.12
C GLU A 182 -13.56 -16.08 14.35
N ALA A 183 -14.75 -15.92 13.76
CA ALA A 183 -15.37 -16.96 12.95
C ALA A 183 -14.54 -17.27 11.70
N LEU A 184 -13.94 -16.25 11.09
CA LEU A 184 -13.01 -16.41 9.97
C LEU A 184 -11.74 -17.19 10.37
N SER A 185 -11.19 -16.89 11.57
CA SER A 185 -10.06 -17.64 12.12
C SER A 185 -10.37 -19.13 12.27
N ASP A 186 -11.53 -19.44 12.81
CA ASP A 186 -11.95 -20.84 13.02
C ASP A 186 -12.19 -21.54 11.66
N ALA A 187 -12.85 -20.88 10.69
CA ALA A 187 -13.14 -21.43 9.37
C ALA A 187 -11.88 -21.76 8.55
N LEU A 188 -10.86 -20.92 8.64
CA LEU A 188 -9.63 -21.05 7.85
C LEU A 188 -8.44 -21.60 8.66
N GLY A 189 -8.58 -21.83 9.95
CA GLY A 189 -7.49 -22.24 10.83
C GLY A 189 -6.41 -21.16 10.96
N ILE A 190 -6.81 -19.89 10.91
CA ILE A 190 -5.88 -18.76 11.07
C ILE A 190 -5.57 -18.60 12.56
N PRO A 191 -4.30 -18.49 12.95
CA PRO A 191 -3.95 -18.22 14.34
C PRO A 191 -4.63 -16.95 14.86
N LYS A 192 -5.27 -17.02 16.04
CA LYS A 192 -5.96 -15.87 16.67
C LYS A 192 -5.03 -14.67 16.93
N GLU A 193 -3.74 -14.93 16.98
CA GLU A 193 -2.71 -13.90 17.06
C GLU A 193 -2.64 -13.04 15.77
N ILE A 194 -3.10 -13.54 14.64
CA ILE A 194 -3.14 -12.80 13.38
C ILE A 194 -4.38 -11.92 13.31
N THR A 195 -5.52 -12.42 13.78
CA THR A 195 -6.83 -11.75 13.68
C THR A 195 -7.17 -10.89 14.90
N GLY A 196 -6.55 -11.16 16.08
CA GLY A 196 -6.79 -10.44 17.33
C GLY A 196 -6.26 -9.01 17.33
N GLU A 197 -6.84 -8.16 18.17
CA GLU A 197 -6.25 -6.87 18.52
C GLU A 197 -4.94 -7.12 19.29
N ARG A 198 -3.82 -6.80 18.64
CA ARG A 198 -2.52 -6.88 19.34
C ARG A 198 -2.21 -5.57 20.02
N ASN A 199 -2.00 -5.67 21.31
CA ASN A 199 -1.39 -4.60 22.07
C ASN A 199 0.14 -4.69 21.83
N ILE A 200 0.64 -3.97 20.81
CA ILE A 200 2.08 -3.84 20.59
C ILE A 200 2.66 -3.09 21.77
N LYS A 201 3.60 -3.72 22.47
CA LYS A 201 4.26 -3.16 23.65
C LYS A 201 5.69 -2.73 23.38
N ARG A 202 6.36 -3.41 22.46
CA ARG A 202 7.78 -3.16 22.16
C ARG A 202 8.04 -3.12 20.66
N ILE A 203 8.76 -2.08 20.24
CA ILE A 203 9.14 -1.85 18.86
C ILE A 203 10.63 -1.52 18.80
N MET A 204 11.37 -2.23 17.95
CA MET A 204 12.72 -1.87 17.59
C MET A 204 12.78 -1.36 16.16
N ILE A 205 13.39 -0.21 15.94
CA ILE A 205 13.59 0.41 14.64
C ILE A 205 15.10 0.40 14.34
N ALA A 206 15.50 -0.18 13.21
CA ALA A 206 16.88 -0.19 12.76
C ALA A 206 17.15 1.03 11.87
N GLY A 207 18.13 1.84 12.28
CA GLY A 207 18.61 3.04 11.60
C GLY A 207 17.96 4.33 12.08
N THR A 208 18.61 5.43 11.66
CA THR A 208 18.23 6.81 12.00
C THR A 208 17.84 7.65 10.79
N SER A 209 17.35 7.00 9.73
CA SER A 209 16.82 7.69 8.56
C SER A 209 15.66 8.63 8.91
N LYS A 210 15.31 9.55 8.02
CA LYS A 210 14.17 10.46 8.21
C LYS A 210 12.87 9.70 8.52
N ILE A 211 12.63 8.57 7.85
CA ILE A 211 11.46 7.73 8.09
C ILE A 211 11.52 7.13 9.50
N ALA A 212 12.67 6.59 9.92
CA ALA A 212 12.85 6.00 11.23
C ALA A 212 12.57 6.99 12.37
N ILE A 213 13.18 8.18 12.28
CA ILE A 213 13.00 9.26 13.28
C ILE A 213 11.54 9.74 13.33
N ARG A 214 10.90 9.95 12.17
CA ARG A 214 9.49 10.38 12.12
C ARG A 214 8.56 9.31 12.66
N LEU A 215 8.79 8.04 12.31
CA LEU A 215 8.03 6.91 12.83
C LEU A 215 8.11 6.84 14.35
N ALA A 216 9.31 6.89 14.91
CA ALA A 216 9.53 6.86 16.36
C ALA A 216 8.80 8.02 17.07
N LYS A 217 8.87 9.23 16.54
CA LYS A 217 8.15 10.40 17.08
C LYS A 217 6.64 10.22 17.06
N GLN A 218 6.09 9.74 15.96
CA GLN A 218 4.63 9.56 15.83
C GLN A 218 4.12 8.44 16.73
N VAL A 219 4.83 7.29 16.77
CA VAL A 219 4.46 6.18 17.66
C VAL A 219 4.49 6.63 19.12
N SER A 220 5.58 7.28 19.55
CA SER A 220 5.73 7.80 20.92
C SER A 220 4.65 8.83 21.28
N LYS A 221 4.22 9.66 20.35
CA LYS A 221 3.15 10.64 20.57
C LYS A 221 1.79 9.96 20.82
N ARG A 222 1.48 8.90 20.07
CA ARG A 222 0.16 8.29 20.06
C ARG A 222 0.01 7.11 21.01
N TYR A 223 1.07 6.32 21.18
CA TYR A 223 1.06 5.13 22.04
C TYR A 223 2.02 5.30 23.21
N LYS A 224 1.49 5.82 24.33
CA LYS A 224 2.29 6.11 25.53
C LYS A 224 2.82 4.85 26.23
N GLU A 225 2.16 3.72 26.01
CA GLU A 225 2.48 2.42 26.61
C GLU A 225 3.51 1.62 25.82
N VAL A 226 3.91 2.09 24.61
CA VAL A 226 4.83 1.36 23.74
C VAL A 226 6.26 1.75 24.03
N GLU A 227 7.10 0.79 24.35
CA GLU A 227 8.55 0.96 24.42
C GLU A 227 9.15 0.99 23.01
N ILE A 228 9.91 2.04 22.70
CA ILE A 228 10.49 2.24 21.39
C ILE A 228 12.00 2.29 21.50
N TYR A 229 12.66 1.41 20.74
CA TYR A 229 14.12 1.34 20.63
C TYR A 229 14.55 1.68 19.21
N ILE A 230 15.65 2.41 19.06
CA ILE A 230 16.34 2.64 17.78
C ILE A 230 17.71 2.03 17.87
N ALA A 231 18.08 1.17 16.93
CA ALA A 231 19.40 0.59 16.80
C ALA A 231 20.20 1.33 15.72
N GLU A 232 21.31 1.97 16.11
CA GLU A 232 22.19 2.73 15.22
C GLU A 232 23.65 2.37 15.51
N PRO A 233 24.41 1.86 14.53
CA PRO A 233 25.81 1.48 14.75
C PRO A 233 26.76 2.69 14.90
N ASP A 234 26.44 3.80 14.28
CA ASP A 234 27.25 5.02 14.36
C ASP A 234 26.88 5.82 15.61
N LYS A 235 27.87 6.00 16.49
CA LYS A 235 27.68 6.69 17.77
C LYS A 235 27.28 8.16 17.60
N GLU A 236 27.87 8.87 16.64
CA GLU A 236 27.54 10.27 16.38
C GLU A 236 26.12 10.43 15.86
N MET A 237 25.71 9.56 14.92
CA MET A 237 24.33 9.53 14.43
C MET A 237 23.32 9.15 15.53
N ALA A 238 23.69 8.23 16.42
CA ALA A 238 22.86 7.87 17.56
C ALA A 238 22.67 9.04 18.54
N GLU A 239 23.71 9.81 18.83
CA GLU A 239 23.66 11.01 19.68
C GLU A 239 22.78 12.10 19.02
N ILE A 240 22.94 12.34 17.72
CA ILE A 240 22.12 13.28 16.95
C ILE A 240 20.64 12.84 17.00
N ALA A 241 20.36 11.55 16.74
CA ALA A 241 19.01 11.01 16.78
C ALA A 241 18.39 11.16 18.17
N SER A 242 19.15 10.83 19.23
CA SER A 242 18.71 10.95 20.61
C SER A 242 18.30 12.39 20.96
N SER A 243 19.03 13.39 20.46
CA SER A 243 18.72 14.81 20.69
C SER A 243 17.43 15.28 20.00
N GLN A 244 17.00 14.59 18.95
CA GLN A 244 15.80 14.92 18.18
C GLN A 244 14.55 14.16 18.64
N LEU A 245 14.71 13.12 19.44
CA LEU A 245 13.64 12.20 19.82
C LEU A 245 13.09 12.52 21.22
N PRO A 246 11.81 12.18 21.49
CA PRO A 246 11.27 12.24 22.83
C PRO A 246 12.02 11.29 23.80
N GLU A 247 12.09 11.62 25.08
CA GLU A 247 12.73 10.80 26.14
C GLU A 247 12.17 9.35 26.21
N ALA A 248 10.95 9.15 25.77
CA ALA A 248 10.33 7.82 25.71
C ALA A 248 10.95 6.89 24.63
N VAL A 249 11.79 7.43 23.75
CA VAL A 249 12.48 6.66 22.70
C VAL A 249 13.93 6.44 23.11
N ARG A 250 14.35 5.19 23.20
CA ARG A 250 15.72 4.82 23.58
C ARG A 250 16.54 4.55 22.32
N VAL A 251 17.67 5.24 22.20
CA VAL A 251 18.63 5.00 21.11
C VAL A 251 19.75 4.13 21.62
N LEU A 252 19.94 2.98 20.97
CA LEU A 252 20.94 1.97 21.30
C LEU A 252 22.09 2.05 20.28
N VAL A 253 23.32 2.13 20.75
CA VAL A 253 24.50 2.12 19.87
C VAL A 253 24.87 0.68 19.57
N GLY A 254 24.56 0.22 18.37
CA GLY A 254 24.87 -1.14 17.93
C GLY A 254 24.30 -1.47 16.56
N SER A 255 24.88 -2.47 15.93
CA SER A 255 24.49 -2.86 14.58
C SER A 255 23.25 -3.75 14.58
N PRO A 256 22.18 -3.39 13.85
CA PRO A 256 21.01 -4.24 13.69
C PRO A 256 21.30 -5.51 12.87
N THR A 257 22.48 -5.63 12.29
CA THR A 257 22.97 -6.86 11.64
C THR A 257 23.93 -7.67 12.49
N ASP A 258 24.15 -7.27 13.75
CA ASP A 258 24.91 -8.04 14.72
C ASP A 258 23.98 -8.89 15.58
N ARG A 259 24.11 -10.21 15.46
CA ARG A 259 23.32 -11.19 16.17
C ARG A 259 23.47 -11.10 17.69
N HIS A 260 24.69 -10.82 18.18
CA HIS A 260 24.96 -10.65 19.62
C HIS A 260 24.21 -9.44 20.17
N PHE A 261 24.35 -8.30 19.50
CA PHE A 261 23.63 -7.09 19.87
C PHE A 261 22.11 -7.31 19.90
N LEU A 262 21.53 -7.92 18.86
CA LEU A 262 20.08 -8.18 18.83
C LEU A 262 19.61 -9.05 20.00
N ARG A 263 20.42 -10.03 20.42
CA ARG A 263 20.10 -10.90 21.56
C ARG A 263 20.22 -10.20 22.90
N GLU A 264 21.29 -9.42 23.08
CA GLU A 264 21.53 -8.65 24.30
C GLU A 264 20.40 -7.62 24.53
N GLU A 265 19.97 -6.95 23.46
CA GLU A 265 18.87 -5.98 23.51
C GLU A 265 17.48 -6.64 23.52
N GLY A 266 17.41 -7.96 23.53
CA GLY A 266 16.18 -8.72 23.75
C GLY A 266 15.23 -8.74 22.58
N ILE A 267 15.74 -8.82 21.34
CA ILE A 267 14.95 -8.85 20.09
C ILE A 267 13.79 -9.84 20.10
N ARG A 268 13.90 -10.96 20.81
CA ARG A 268 12.84 -11.98 20.95
C ARG A 268 11.57 -11.47 21.65
N TYR A 269 11.66 -10.36 22.36
CA TYR A 269 10.53 -9.74 23.05
C TYR A 269 9.87 -8.64 22.22
N GLU A 270 10.47 -8.29 21.07
CA GLU A 270 9.94 -7.26 20.18
C GLU A 270 8.67 -7.78 19.48
N ASP A 271 7.61 -7.00 19.58
CA ASP A 271 6.37 -7.26 18.85
C ASP A 271 6.51 -6.89 17.38
N LEU A 272 7.31 -5.87 17.09
CA LEU A 272 7.62 -5.40 15.76
C LEU A 272 9.08 -4.93 15.65
N PHE A 273 9.77 -5.42 14.64
CA PHE A 273 11.06 -4.90 14.20
C PHE A 273 10.91 -4.22 12.84
N VAL A 274 11.31 -2.96 12.74
CA VAL A 274 11.20 -2.15 11.52
C VAL A 274 12.60 -1.78 11.04
N ALA A 275 13.03 -2.27 9.90
CA ALA A 275 14.29 -1.87 9.29
C ALA A 275 14.05 -0.71 8.31
N ALA A 276 14.53 0.47 8.70
CA ALA A 276 14.32 1.73 8.00
C ALA A 276 15.61 2.55 7.89
N THR A 277 16.70 1.89 7.51
CA THR A 277 17.97 2.58 7.15
C THR A 277 17.91 3.08 5.70
N ASP A 278 18.88 3.90 5.31
CA ASP A 278 19.03 4.34 3.91
C ASP A 278 19.61 3.24 3.00
N ARG A 279 19.93 2.07 3.55
CA ARG A 279 20.50 0.91 2.86
C ARG A 279 19.52 -0.27 2.89
N GLU A 280 18.90 -0.54 1.76
CA GLU A 280 17.91 -1.61 1.65
C GLU A 280 18.49 -3.03 1.85
N ASP A 281 19.74 -3.26 1.47
CA ASP A 281 20.47 -4.52 1.74
C ASP A 281 20.59 -4.77 3.26
N LEU A 282 20.90 -3.74 4.05
CA LEU A 282 20.91 -3.83 5.50
C LEU A 282 19.51 -3.99 6.09
N ASN A 283 18.50 -3.35 5.49
CA ASN A 283 17.12 -3.50 5.93
C ASN A 283 16.64 -4.96 5.81
N VAL A 284 16.93 -5.58 4.67
CA VAL A 284 16.60 -6.99 4.45
C VAL A 284 17.37 -7.89 5.42
N LEU A 285 18.70 -7.72 5.50
CA LEU A 285 19.56 -8.58 6.35
C LEU A 285 19.17 -8.47 7.83
N SER A 286 18.94 -7.25 8.34
CA SER A 286 18.57 -7.05 9.74
C SER A 286 17.19 -7.64 10.06
N CYS A 287 16.20 -7.54 9.14
CA CYS A 287 14.91 -8.18 9.32
C CYS A 287 15.02 -9.71 9.36
N LEU A 288 15.81 -10.32 8.46
CA LEU A 288 16.03 -11.77 8.46
C LEU A 288 16.70 -12.24 9.76
N LEU A 289 17.69 -11.51 10.25
CA LEU A 289 18.33 -11.81 11.52
C LEU A 289 17.38 -11.62 12.70
N ALA A 290 16.67 -10.51 12.77
CA ALA A 290 15.70 -10.24 13.82
C ALA A 290 14.62 -11.33 13.87
N LYS A 291 14.11 -11.75 12.71
CA LYS A 291 13.13 -12.85 12.62
C LYS A 291 13.70 -14.16 13.12
N LYS A 292 14.92 -14.50 12.72
CA LYS A 292 15.63 -15.71 13.15
C LYS A 292 15.92 -15.71 14.66
N GLU A 293 16.17 -14.53 15.26
CA GLU A 293 16.41 -14.37 16.69
C GLU A 293 15.14 -14.20 17.51
N GLY A 294 13.96 -14.27 16.88
CA GLY A 294 12.67 -14.41 17.54
C GLY A 294 11.80 -13.16 17.57
N ALA A 295 12.11 -12.12 16.83
CA ALA A 295 11.18 -11.01 16.63
C ALA A 295 9.84 -11.53 16.09
N LYS A 296 8.74 -11.09 16.68
CA LYS A 296 7.41 -11.62 16.30
C LYS A 296 7.04 -11.21 14.88
N ARG A 297 7.37 -9.98 14.50
CA ARG A 297 7.10 -9.44 13.16
C ARG A 297 8.24 -8.55 12.68
N THR A 298 8.44 -8.52 11.37
CA THR A 298 9.48 -7.75 10.72
C THR A 298 8.92 -6.96 9.55
N VAL A 299 9.35 -5.71 9.42
CA VAL A 299 9.02 -4.82 8.30
C VAL A 299 10.31 -4.27 7.73
N ALA A 300 10.57 -4.48 6.46
CA ALA A 300 11.73 -3.92 5.76
C ALA A 300 11.31 -2.87 4.72
N LEU A 301 11.99 -1.70 4.74
CA LEU A 301 11.91 -0.76 3.64
C LEU A 301 12.86 -1.19 2.52
N VAL A 302 12.32 -1.31 1.31
CA VAL A 302 13.06 -1.63 0.08
C VAL A 302 12.71 -0.60 -1.00
N TYR A 303 13.64 -0.30 -1.89
CA TYR A 303 13.46 0.75 -2.90
C TYR A 303 13.61 0.23 -4.33
N GLN A 304 14.16 -0.98 -4.49
CA GLN A 304 14.34 -1.66 -5.77
C GLN A 304 13.31 -2.79 -5.90
N THR A 305 12.59 -2.80 -7.00
CA THR A 305 11.56 -3.80 -7.28
C THR A 305 12.16 -5.20 -7.41
N GLU A 306 13.38 -5.29 -7.96
CA GLU A 306 14.11 -6.54 -8.12
C GLU A 306 14.44 -7.19 -6.76
N LEU A 307 14.82 -6.38 -5.78
CA LEU A 307 15.09 -6.87 -4.43
C LEU A 307 13.80 -7.31 -3.73
N GLU A 308 12.72 -6.58 -3.93
CA GLU A 308 11.40 -6.94 -3.40
C GLU A 308 10.96 -8.33 -3.88
N TYR A 309 11.13 -8.62 -5.18
CA TYR A 309 10.83 -9.93 -5.76
C TYR A 309 11.67 -11.07 -5.14
N VAL A 310 12.99 -10.85 -5.00
CA VAL A 310 13.91 -11.87 -4.44
C VAL A 310 13.63 -12.16 -2.97
N VAL A 311 13.17 -11.15 -2.21
CA VAL A 311 13.01 -11.24 -0.75
C VAL A 311 11.63 -11.70 -0.34
N GLN A 312 10.67 -11.76 -1.25
CA GLN A 312 9.27 -12.05 -0.96
C GLN A 312 9.05 -13.38 -0.21
N ASP A 313 9.89 -14.41 -0.46
CA ASP A 313 9.79 -15.73 0.16
C ASP A 313 10.82 -16.01 1.26
N THR A 314 11.58 -15.01 1.68
CA THR A 314 12.69 -15.19 2.64
C THR A 314 12.26 -15.22 4.11
N GLY A 315 10.97 -15.00 4.42
CA GLY A 315 10.44 -15.03 5.78
C GLY A 315 10.35 -13.66 6.47
N ILE A 316 10.58 -12.56 5.76
CA ILE A 316 10.21 -11.21 6.22
C ILE A 316 8.70 -11.07 6.12
N ASP A 317 8.06 -10.59 7.20
CA ASP A 317 6.59 -10.56 7.25
C ASP A 317 5.99 -9.48 6.35
N THR A 318 6.70 -8.35 6.16
CA THR A 318 6.20 -7.25 5.30
C THR A 318 7.36 -6.51 4.64
N LEU A 319 7.23 -6.28 3.34
CA LEU A 319 8.09 -5.39 2.56
C LEU A 319 7.31 -4.13 2.19
N ILE A 320 7.92 -2.98 2.37
CA ILE A 320 7.34 -1.70 1.97
C ILE A 320 8.27 -1.02 0.99
N ASN A 321 7.78 -0.77 -0.21
CA ASN A 321 8.49 0.01 -1.22
C ASN A 321 7.86 1.42 -1.31
N PRO A 322 8.50 2.46 -0.72
CA PRO A 322 7.95 3.81 -0.72
C PRO A 322 7.69 4.37 -2.12
N LYS A 323 8.53 4.00 -3.11
CA LYS A 323 8.35 4.43 -4.50
C LYS A 323 7.09 3.82 -5.11
N ARG A 324 6.84 2.52 -4.89
CA ARG A 324 5.65 1.83 -5.40
C ARG A 324 4.38 2.39 -4.76
N VAL A 325 4.40 2.62 -3.46
CA VAL A 325 3.26 3.23 -2.76
C VAL A 325 2.95 4.62 -3.33
N ALA A 326 4.00 5.41 -3.61
CA ALA A 326 3.82 6.74 -4.23
C ALA A 326 3.31 6.66 -5.67
N VAL A 327 3.82 5.71 -6.47
CA VAL A 327 3.33 5.49 -7.85
C VAL A 327 1.85 5.14 -7.83
N ASN A 328 1.42 4.21 -6.97
CA ASN A 328 0.01 3.85 -6.83
C ASN A 328 -0.85 5.07 -6.43
N ALA A 329 -0.38 5.88 -5.49
CA ALA A 329 -1.09 7.10 -5.09
C ALA A 329 -1.23 8.12 -6.24
N ILE A 330 -0.17 8.27 -7.07
CA ILE A 330 -0.20 9.15 -8.26
C ILE A 330 -1.18 8.58 -9.29
N ILE A 331 -1.07 7.29 -9.62
CA ILE A 331 -1.93 6.65 -10.60
C ILE A 331 -3.40 6.79 -10.16
N ASN A 332 -3.72 6.47 -8.91
CA ASN A 332 -5.07 6.61 -8.38
C ASN A 332 -5.64 8.01 -8.58
N ARG A 333 -4.82 9.05 -8.36
CA ARG A 333 -5.28 10.44 -8.51
C ARG A 333 -5.40 10.89 -9.97
N VAL A 334 -4.61 10.31 -10.86
CA VAL A 334 -4.66 10.59 -12.32
C VAL A 334 -5.78 9.83 -13.00
N THR A 335 -6.02 8.59 -12.58
CA THR A 335 -7.02 7.72 -13.20
C THR A 335 -8.40 7.81 -12.53
N SER A 336 -8.54 8.57 -11.44
CA SER A 336 -9.85 8.92 -10.89
C SER A 336 -10.61 9.74 -11.93
N THR A 337 -11.31 9.04 -12.79
CA THR A 337 -12.27 9.61 -13.75
C THR A 337 -13.65 9.57 -13.10
N ASP A 338 -14.65 10.20 -13.74
CA ASP A 338 -16.04 10.11 -13.31
C ASP A 338 -16.59 8.66 -13.20
N GLU A 339 -15.79 7.65 -13.58
CA GLU A 339 -16.19 6.24 -13.63
C GLU A 339 -15.31 5.32 -12.80
N ILE A 340 -14.03 5.68 -12.61
CA ILE A 340 -13.06 4.91 -11.80
C ILE A 340 -12.67 5.76 -10.59
N GLU A 341 -13.16 5.43 -9.41
CA GLU A 341 -12.94 6.21 -8.19
C GLU A 341 -11.76 5.73 -7.35
N GLY A 342 -11.32 4.49 -7.54
CA GLY A 342 -10.21 3.91 -6.78
C GLY A 342 -9.48 2.81 -7.54
N MET A 343 -8.17 2.70 -7.29
CA MET A 343 -7.31 1.71 -7.90
C MET A 343 -6.18 1.29 -6.97
N GLU A 344 -5.92 -0.02 -6.87
CA GLU A 344 -4.75 -0.57 -6.18
C GLU A 344 -4.20 -1.77 -6.96
N GLU A 345 -2.87 -1.83 -7.12
CA GLU A 345 -2.19 -2.99 -7.72
C GLU A 345 -1.72 -3.95 -6.62
N LEU A 346 -2.00 -5.23 -6.81
CA LEU A 346 -1.67 -6.32 -5.89
C LEU A 346 -0.64 -7.25 -6.50
N GLU A 347 0.04 -8.04 -5.66
CA GLU A 347 0.95 -9.12 -6.06
C GLU A 347 1.93 -8.72 -7.16
N GLY A 348 2.73 -7.67 -6.88
CA GLY A 348 3.73 -7.19 -7.84
C GLY A 348 3.17 -6.60 -9.14
N GLY A 349 1.85 -6.40 -9.21
CA GLY A 349 1.16 -5.86 -10.37
C GLY A 349 0.46 -6.92 -11.24
N ASP A 350 0.34 -8.17 -10.78
CA ASP A 350 -0.35 -9.24 -11.53
C ASP A 350 -1.86 -9.17 -11.38
N ALA A 351 -2.36 -8.59 -10.28
CA ALA A 351 -3.77 -8.35 -10.04
C ALA A 351 -4.04 -6.89 -9.69
N SER A 352 -5.27 -6.48 -9.84
CA SER A 352 -5.70 -5.11 -9.61
C SER A 352 -7.06 -5.05 -8.95
N ILE A 353 -7.23 -4.06 -8.08
CA ILE A 353 -8.52 -3.65 -7.53
C ILE A 353 -8.94 -2.39 -8.27
N ARG A 354 -10.23 -2.33 -8.66
CA ARG A 354 -10.86 -1.15 -9.25
C ARG A 354 -12.19 -0.88 -8.59
N GLU A 355 -12.51 0.38 -8.41
CA GLU A 355 -13.84 0.83 -8.00
C GLU A 355 -14.50 1.57 -9.16
N PHE A 356 -15.69 1.10 -9.55
CA PHE A 356 -16.48 1.69 -10.64
C PHE A 356 -17.78 2.28 -10.11
N LEU A 357 -18.09 3.51 -10.50
CA LEU A 357 -19.40 4.11 -10.30
C LEU A 357 -20.33 3.69 -11.45
N ILE A 358 -21.42 3.03 -11.11
CA ILE A 358 -22.41 2.57 -12.12
C ILE A 358 -23.27 3.74 -12.55
N LYS A 359 -23.09 4.18 -13.79
CA LYS A 359 -23.93 5.20 -14.43
C LYS A 359 -25.14 4.53 -15.09
N GLY A 360 -26.33 5.10 -14.95
CA GLY A 360 -27.58 4.51 -15.41
C GLY A 360 -27.73 4.30 -16.93
N LYS A 361 -26.72 4.69 -17.72
CA LYS A 361 -26.75 4.65 -19.19
C LYS A 361 -26.02 3.47 -19.84
N ASN A 362 -25.30 2.64 -19.06
CA ASN A 362 -24.43 1.60 -19.60
C ASN A 362 -25.11 0.26 -19.92
N GLY A 363 -26.45 0.19 -19.86
CA GLY A 363 -27.23 -1.03 -20.17
C GLY A 363 -27.06 -2.19 -19.20
N LYS A 364 -26.39 -2.01 -18.05
CA LYS A 364 -26.11 -3.01 -17.03
C LYS A 364 -27.01 -2.84 -15.80
N THR A 365 -27.51 -1.63 -15.59
CA THR A 365 -28.49 -1.32 -14.51
C THR A 365 -29.78 -2.10 -14.70
N GLY A 366 -30.33 -2.60 -13.59
CA GLY A 366 -31.56 -3.39 -13.57
C GLY A 366 -31.39 -4.86 -13.97
N LYS A 367 -30.17 -5.30 -14.33
CA LYS A 367 -29.89 -6.71 -14.65
C LYS A 367 -29.27 -7.42 -13.47
N LYS A 368 -29.55 -8.71 -13.34
CA LYS A 368 -28.89 -9.59 -12.36
C LYS A 368 -27.46 -9.88 -12.80
N LEU A 369 -26.55 -10.06 -11.86
CA LEU A 369 -25.15 -10.34 -12.17
C LEU A 369 -24.94 -11.57 -13.03
N LYS A 370 -25.74 -12.64 -12.83
CA LYS A 370 -25.70 -13.84 -13.68
C LYS A 370 -26.04 -13.59 -15.14
N ASP A 371 -26.77 -12.51 -15.44
CA ASP A 371 -27.22 -12.15 -16.78
C ASP A 371 -26.24 -11.16 -17.45
N LEU A 372 -25.21 -10.77 -16.74
CA LEU A 372 -24.13 -9.92 -17.22
C LEU A 372 -22.94 -10.78 -17.65
N ASN A 373 -22.43 -10.52 -18.84
CA ASN A 373 -21.18 -11.17 -19.33
C ASN A 373 -19.96 -10.49 -18.70
N VAL A 374 -19.74 -10.74 -17.41
CA VAL A 374 -18.55 -10.22 -16.70
C VAL A 374 -17.29 -10.88 -17.31
N PRO A 375 -16.23 -10.11 -17.60
CA PRO A 375 -14.99 -10.68 -18.14
C PRO A 375 -14.41 -11.79 -17.26
N ASP A 376 -13.76 -12.77 -17.88
CA ASP A 376 -13.09 -13.87 -17.17
C ASP A 376 -12.06 -13.33 -16.15
N ASN A 377 -11.77 -14.12 -15.12
CA ASN A 377 -10.84 -13.75 -14.05
C ASN A 377 -11.17 -12.38 -13.43
N THR A 378 -12.45 -12.10 -13.26
CA THR A 378 -12.97 -10.86 -12.68
C THR A 378 -14.00 -11.20 -11.61
N LEU A 379 -13.84 -10.62 -10.44
CA LEU A 379 -14.75 -10.80 -9.31
C LEU A 379 -15.33 -9.44 -8.91
N LEU A 380 -16.64 -9.29 -9.03
CA LEU A 380 -17.36 -8.21 -8.37
C LEU A 380 -17.44 -8.56 -6.88
N ALA A 381 -16.53 -8.02 -6.12
CA ALA A 381 -16.33 -8.45 -4.74
C ALA A 381 -17.31 -7.80 -3.78
N MET A 382 -17.70 -6.54 -4.09
CA MET A 382 -18.64 -5.80 -3.24
C MET A 382 -19.32 -4.69 -4.03
N ILE A 383 -20.53 -4.35 -3.59
CA ILE A 383 -21.32 -3.18 -4.02
C ILE A 383 -21.53 -2.29 -2.81
N ASN A 384 -21.18 -1.02 -2.90
CA ASN A 384 -21.61 -0.01 -1.94
C ASN A 384 -22.81 0.73 -2.56
N ARG A 385 -23.93 0.69 -1.86
CA ARG A 385 -25.18 1.37 -2.23
C ARG A 385 -25.63 2.22 -1.08
N ASP A 386 -25.68 3.53 -1.27
CA ASP A 386 -26.12 4.51 -0.26
C ASP A 386 -25.35 4.40 1.08
N GLY A 387 -24.08 4.00 1.01
CA GLY A 387 -23.21 3.82 2.19
C GLY A 387 -23.28 2.44 2.84
N GLU A 388 -24.15 1.54 2.35
CA GLU A 388 -24.21 0.15 2.78
C GLU A 388 -23.37 -0.77 1.90
N SER A 389 -22.57 -1.65 2.53
CA SER A 389 -21.71 -2.61 1.85
C SER A 389 -22.44 -3.94 1.66
N LEU A 390 -22.60 -4.34 0.41
CA LEU A 390 -23.28 -5.58 0.00
C LEU A 390 -22.26 -6.52 -0.66
N PHE A 391 -22.19 -7.78 -0.22
CA PHE A 391 -21.43 -8.81 -0.91
C PHE A 391 -22.34 -9.44 -1.98
N PRO A 392 -22.12 -9.13 -3.27
CA PRO A 392 -23.06 -9.52 -4.30
C PRO A 392 -22.98 -11.02 -4.61
N ASP A 393 -24.12 -11.59 -4.94
CA ASP A 393 -24.31 -12.94 -5.47
C ASP A 393 -24.85 -12.90 -6.92
N ASN A 394 -25.11 -14.04 -7.50
CA ASN A 394 -25.61 -14.16 -8.86
C ASN A 394 -26.99 -13.54 -9.09
N GLU A 395 -27.79 -13.39 -8.04
CA GLU A 395 -29.15 -12.79 -8.09
C GLU A 395 -29.14 -11.26 -7.83
N SER A 396 -28.00 -10.74 -7.39
CA SER A 396 -27.83 -9.32 -7.11
C SER A 396 -27.98 -8.49 -8.38
N VAL A 397 -28.62 -7.32 -8.24
CA VAL A 397 -28.93 -6.41 -9.36
C VAL A 397 -28.15 -5.12 -9.20
N LEU A 398 -27.44 -4.71 -10.26
CA LEU A 398 -26.74 -3.43 -10.30
C LEU A 398 -27.74 -2.27 -10.47
N GLN A 399 -27.51 -1.19 -9.73
CA GLN A 399 -28.31 0.03 -9.79
C GLN A 399 -27.42 1.23 -10.15
N ALA A 400 -28.04 2.27 -10.71
CA ALA A 400 -27.34 3.53 -10.91
C ALA A 400 -26.96 4.15 -9.57
N GLY A 401 -25.72 4.61 -9.45
CA GLY A 401 -25.15 5.13 -8.21
C GLY A 401 -24.43 4.07 -7.36
N ASP A 402 -24.47 2.78 -7.74
CA ASP A 402 -23.67 1.76 -7.08
C ASP A 402 -22.18 2.00 -7.30
N HIS A 403 -21.39 1.90 -6.23
CA HIS A 403 -19.94 1.79 -6.28
C HIS A 403 -19.56 0.33 -6.21
N VAL A 404 -18.99 -0.20 -7.29
CA VAL A 404 -18.68 -1.63 -7.42
C VAL A 404 -17.19 -1.85 -7.28
N LEU A 405 -16.79 -2.62 -6.28
CA LEU A 405 -15.39 -3.03 -6.08
C LEU A 405 -15.11 -4.32 -6.85
N VAL A 406 -14.15 -4.24 -7.76
CA VAL A 406 -13.82 -5.31 -8.69
C VAL A 406 -12.37 -5.75 -8.52
N PHE A 407 -12.16 -7.05 -8.38
CA PHE A 407 -10.85 -7.68 -8.42
C PHE A 407 -10.65 -8.36 -9.76
N THR A 408 -9.52 -8.14 -10.41
CA THR A 408 -9.23 -8.72 -11.73
C THR A 408 -7.73 -8.93 -11.93
N LEU A 409 -7.37 -9.82 -12.85
CA LEU A 409 -5.98 -9.94 -13.29
C LEU A 409 -5.63 -8.78 -14.23
N LYS A 410 -4.38 -8.31 -14.16
CA LYS A 410 -3.90 -7.16 -14.96
C LYS A 410 -4.19 -7.30 -16.46
N LYS A 411 -4.06 -8.52 -17.00
CA LYS A 411 -4.30 -8.78 -18.42
C LYS A 411 -5.75 -8.57 -18.87
N GLN A 412 -6.72 -8.68 -17.94
CA GLN A 412 -8.16 -8.46 -18.20
C GLN A 412 -8.59 -7.02 -17.97
N LEU A 413 -7.73 -6.18 -17.43
CA LEU A 413 -8.09 -4.81 -17.04
C LEU A 413 -8.75 -3.99 -18.16
N PRO A 414 -8.24 -3.97 -19.43
CA PRO A 414 -8.89 -3.25 -20.51
C PRO A 414 -10.33 -3.72 -20.80
N GLU A 415 -10.59 -5.03 -20.69
CA GLU A 415 -11.93 -5.59 -20.90
C GLU A 415 -12.87 -5.20 -19.77
N VAL A 416 -12.35 -5.19 -18.53
CA VAL A 416 -13.11 -4.79 -17.33
C VAL A 416 -13.47 -3.32 -17.37
N GLU A 417 -12.53 -2.45 -17.73
CA GLU A 417 -12.78 -1.02 -17.89
C GLU A 417 -13.85 -0.76 -18.96
N ASN A 418 -13.72 -1.37 -20.14
CA ASN A 418 -14.72 -1.29 -21.20
C ASN A 418 -16.08 -1.88 -20.76
N PHE A 419 -16.07 -2.92 -19.91
CA PHE A 419 -17.32 -3.50 -19.40
C PHE A 419 -18.07 -2.52 -18.49
N PHE A 420 -17.40 -1.72 -17.68
CA PHE A 420 -18.04 -0.78 -16.75
C PHE A 420 -18.31 0.60 -17.36
N GLN A 421 -17.65 0.99 -18.42
CA GLN A 421 -17.95 2.18 -19.24
C GLN A 421 -19.22 1.98 -20.08
#